data_23415368de2986d12d185b47b68a5ad3
#
_entry.id   23415368de2986d12d185b47b68a5ad3
#
_cell.length_a   1.000
_cell.length_b   1.000
_cell.length_c   1.000
_cell.angle_alpha   90.00
_cell.angle_beta   90.00
_cell.angle_gamma   90.00
#
_symmetry.space_group_name_H-M   'P 1'
#
loop_
_entity.id
_entity.type
_entity.pdbx_description
1 polymer ?
#
loop_
_entity_poly.entity_id
_entity_poly.type
_entity_poly.pdbx_seq_one_letter_code
_entity_poly.pdbx_strand_id
1 'polypeptide(L)'
;KFLSMFYLFTKEQKLEALQSLKTVGLLEKSYSRVDELSGGQRQRIGIARAIIKKPILLLADEPVASLDPKAALSTMKLLKKINKDFNITILCNLHQTNLAMEFSDRVIGLSDGSIVFDEEAKFLEKNINKLYS
;
A
#
# COMPACT_ATOMS: atom_id res chain seq x y z
N LYS A 1 -6.74 29.01 -15.70
CA LYS A 1 -6.80 27.54 -15.99
C LYS A 1 -5.72 27.06 -16.97
N PHE A 2 -5.06 27.92 -17.75
CA PHE A 2 -4.03 27.55 -18.72
C PHE A 2 -2.61 27.45 -18.12
N LEU A 3 -2.32 28.03 -16.97
CA LEU A 3 -0.99 28.05 -16.33
C LEU A 3 -0.61 26.72 -15.67
N SER A 4 -1.56 25.81 -15.37
CA SER A 4 -1.22 24.50 -14.81
C SER A 4 -0.62 23.52 -15.82
N MET A 5 -0.72 23.79 -17.12
CA MET A 5 -0.19 22.94 -18.20
C MET A 5 1.32 23.15 -18.43
N PHE A 6 1.92 24.19 -17.83
CA PHE A 6 3.34 24.52 -17.95
C PHE A 6 4.16 24.33 -16.67
N TYR A 7 3.66 23.54 -15.70
CA TYR A 7 4.49 23.16 -14.57
C TYR A 7 5.59 22.22 -15.05
N LEU A 8 6.69 22.83 -15.44
CA LEU A 8 7.95 22.14 -15.72
C LEU A 8 8.47 21.64 -14.36
N PHE A 9 8.31 20.35 -14.11
CA PHE A 9 8.93 19.70 -12.97
C PHE A 9 10.45 19.89 -13.01
N THR A 10 11.05 20.17 -11.87
CA THR A 10 12.51 20.26 -11.77
C THR A 10 13.17 18.91 -12.08
N LYS A 11 14.47 18.92 -12.34
CA LYS A 11 15.23 17.67 -12.53
C LYS A 11 15.14 16.77 -11.30
N GLU A 12 15.21 17.36 -10.11
CA GLU A 12 15.11 16.66 -8.83
C GLU A 12 13.75 15.98 -8.69
N GLN A 13 12.65 16.69 -8.95
CA GLN A 13 11.30 16.14 -8.90
C GLN A 13 11.11 14.97 -9.87
N LYS A 14 11.66 15.07 -11.08
CA LYS A 14 11.63 13.98 -12.07
C LYS A 14 12.42 12.77 -11.58
N LEU A 15 13.58 12.97 -10.99
CA LEU A 15 14.39 11.88 -10.43
C LEU A 15 13.69 11.19 -9.26
N GLU A 16 13.09 11.95 -8.34
CA GLU A 16 12.31 11.39 -7.22
C GLU A 16 11.12 10.56 -7.72
N ALA A 17 10.41 11.04 -8.76
CA ALA A 17 9.32 10.31 -9.38
C ALA A 17 9.80 8.99 -10.01
N LEU A 18 10.90 9.02 -10.79
CA LEU A 18 11.48 7.81 -11.39
C LEU A 18 11.97 6.83 -10.33
N GLN A 19 12.55 7.32 -9.23
CA GLN A 19 12.98 6.47 -8.12
C GLN A 19 11.80 5.82 -7.40
N SER A 20 10.70 6.54 -7.21
CA SER A 20 9.46 5.98 -6.66
C SER A 20 8.87 4.91 -7.58
N LEU A 21 8.86 5.14 -8.90
CA LEU A 21 8.44 4.13 -9.88
C LEU A 21 9.33 2.89 -9.87
N LYS A 22 10.66 3.08 -9.75
CA LYS A 22 11.61 1.96 -9.60
C LYS A 22 11.31 1.14 -8.35
N THR A 23 11.02 1.78 -7.23
CA THR A 23 10.69 1.12 -5.95
C THR A 23 9.47 0.21 -6.09
N VAL A 24 8.45 0.63 -6.84
CA VAL A 24 7.24 -0.19 -7.07
C VAL A 24 7.33 -1.11 -8.28
N GLY A 25 8.49 -1.17 -8.96
CA GLY A 25 8.73 -2.04 -10.12
C GLY A 25 8.01 -1.61 -11.40
N LEU A 26 7.84 -0.31 -11.60
CA LEU A 26 7.15 0.26 -12.78
C LEU A 26 7.98 1.33 -13.52
N LEU A 27 9.31 1.26 -13.41
CA LEU A 27 10.17 2.26 -14.06
C LEU A 27 9.99 2.28 -15.59
N GLU A 28 9.80 1.13 -16.22
CA GLU A 28 9.56 0.99 -17.67
C GLU A 28 8.21 1.58 -18.11
N LYS A 29 7.31 1.82 -17.17
CA LYS A 29 5.99 2.44 -17.41
C LYS A 29 5.97 3.94 -17.16
N SER A 30 7.14 4.58 -16.98
CA SER A 30 7.26 6.00 -16.64
C SER A 30 6.60 6.96 -17.65
N TYR A 31 6.47 6.54 -18.90
CA TYR A 31 5.81 7.30 -19.98
C TYR A 31 4.44 6.74 -20.39
N SER A 32 3.97 5.67 -19.76
CA SER A 32 2.65 5.11 -20.03
C SER A 32 1.56 5.98 -19.42
N ARG A 33 0.41 6.02 -20.06
CA ARG A 33 -0.77 6.67 -19.50
C ARG A 33 -1.38 5.78 -18.41
N VAL A 34 -2.01 6.38 -17.40
CA VAL A 34 -2.60 5.64 -16.27
C VAL A 34 -3.75 4.72 -16.71
N ASP A 35 -4.51 5.12 -17.75
CA ASP A 35 -5.60 4.33 -18.33
C ASP A 35 -5.12 3.07 -19.07
N GLU A 36 -3.84 3.02 -19.49
CA GLU A 36 -3.22 1.84 -20.11
C GLU A 36 -2.69 0.81 -19.09
N LEU A 37 -2.72 1.14 -17.80
CA LEU A 37 -2.20 0.28 -16.75
C LEU A 37 -3.23 -0.71 -16.24
N SER A 38 -2.77 -1.93 -15.87
CA SER A 38 -3.61 -2.90 -15.16
C SER A 38 -4.03 -2.40 -13.77
N GLY A 39 -5.05 -3.02 -13.16
CA GLY A 39 -5.50 -2.69 -11.80
C GLY A 39 -4.36 -2.72 -10.79
N GLY A 40 -3.56 -3.79 -10.78
CA GLY A 40 -2.41 -3.92 -9.88
C GLY A 40 -1.31 -2.89 -10.18
N GLN A 41 -1.09 -2.53 -11.45
CA GLN A 41 -0.16 -1.46 -11.81
C GLN A 41 -0.66 -0.09 -11.32
N ARG A 42 -1.95 0.22 -11.48
CA ARG A 42 -2.55 1.45 -10.93
C ARG A 42 -2.41 1.53 -9.41
N GLN A 43 -2.64 0.40 -8.71
CA GLN A 43 -2.43 0.32 -7.26
C GLN A 43 -0.98 0.66 -6.89
N ARG A 44 0.01 0.10 -7.59
CA ARG A 44 1.43 0.41 -7.37
C ARG A 44 1.77 1.88 -7.66
N ILE A 45 1.15 2.51 -8.66
CA ILE A 45 1.29 3.96 -8.89
C ILE A 45 0.77 4.76 -7.69
N GLY A 46 -0.36 4.35 -7.10
CA GLY A 46 -0.88 4.93 -5.85
C GLY A 46 0.16 4.88 -4.73
N ILE A 47 0.78 3.73 -4.53
CA ILE A 47 1.86 3.53 -3.55
C ILE A 47 3.07 4.42 -3.87
N ALA A 48 3.51 4.47 -5.14
CA ALA A 48 4.63 5.32 -5.56
C ALA A 48 4.38 6.81 -5.25
N ARG A 49 3.16 7.29 -5.50
CA ARG A 49 2.75 8.67 -5.17
C ARG A 49 2.76 8.95 -3.66
N ALA A 50 2.42 7.96 -2.86
CA ALA A 50 2.43 8.10 -1.40
C ALA A 50 3.86 8.17 -0.85
N ILE A 51 4.76 7.29 -1.29
CA ILE A 51 6.13 7.22 -0.77
C ILE A 51 7.04 8.37 -1.22
N ILE A 52 6.74 9.04 -2.35
CA ILE A 52 7.52 10.18 -2.84
C ILE A 52 7.56 11.33 -1.81
N LYS A 53 6.55 11.42 -0.95
CA LYS A 53 6.48 12.41 0.13
C LYS A 53 7.30 12.03 1.36
N LYS A 54 7.97 10.87 1.34
CA LYS A 54 8.76 10.33 2.45
C LYS A 54 7.97 10.36 3.78
N PRO A 55 6.74 9.80 3.82
CA PRO A 55 5.89 9.86 5.00
C PRO A 55 6.48 9.01 6.12
N ILE A 56 6.16 9.36 7.38
CA ILE A 56 6.43 8.50 8.53
C ILE A 56 5.33 7.44 8.73
N LEU A 57 4.12 7.73 8.23
CA LEU A 57 2.94 6.86 8.29
C LEU A 57 2.27 6.81 6.92
N LEU A 58 2.02 5.62 6.41
CA LEU A 58 1.26 5.34 5.20
C LEU A 58 -0.07 4.68 5.57
N LEU A 59 -1.17 5.28 5.17
CA LEU A 59 -2.52 4.71 5.31
C LEU A 59 -2.90 4.01 4.00
N ALA A 60 -3.24 2.74 4.08
CA ALA A 60 -3.65 1.92 2.95
C ALA A 60 -5.02 1.30 3.21
N ASP A 61 -6.05 1.91 2.64
CA ASP A 61 -7.41 1.43 2.74
C ASP A 61 -7.66 0.39 1.65
N GLU A 62 -7.94 -0.84 2.08
CA GLU A 62 -8.19 -2.01 1.23
C GLU A 62 -7.22 -2.15 0.03
N PRO A 63 -5.91 -2.13 0.23
CA PRO A 63 -4.95 -2.03 -0.87
C PRO A 63 -4.95 -3.23 -1.82
N VAL A 64 -5.73 -4.26 -1.53
CA VAL A 64 -5.77 -5.52 -2.30
C VAL A 64 -7.19 -5.99 -2.64
N ALA A 65 -8.25 -5.25 -2.28
CA ALA A 65 -9.65 -5.71 -2.39
C ALA A 65 -10.09 -6.06 -3.82
N SER A 66 -9.60 -5.33 -4.82
CA SER A 66 -9.98 -5.51 -6.24
C SER A 66 -8.91 -6.26 -7.06
N LEU A 67 -7.97 -6.94 -6.41
CA LEU A 67 -6.87 -7.63 -7.06
C LEU A 67 -7.08 -9.15 -7.05
N ASP A 68 -6.58 -9.81 -8.10
CA ASP A 68 -6.45 -11.27 -8.07
C ASP A 68 -5.46 -11.72 -6.97
N PRO A 69 -5.51 -12.98 -6.51
CA PRO A 69 -4.70 -13.45 -5.39
C PRO A 69 -3.19 -13.25 -5.58
N LYS A 70 -2.67 -13.39 -6.81
CA LYS A 70 -1.26 -13.22 -7.12
C LYS A 70 -0.85 -11.75 -7.03
N ALA A 71 -1.68 -10.85 -7.57
CA ALA A 71 -1.46 -9.41 -7.49
C ALA A 71 -1.60 -8.89 -6.05
N ALA A 72 -2.57 -9.40 -5.29
CA ALA A 72 -2.75 -9.09 -3.87
C ALA A 72 -1.49 -9.45 -3.05
N LEU A 73 -1.02 -10.69 -3.18
CA LEU A 73 0.21 -11.15 -2.51
C LEU A 73 1.42 -10.29 -2.90
N SER A 74 1.55 -9.96 -4.19
CA SER A 74 2.64 -9.12 -4.69
C SER A 74 2.59 -7.71 -4.14
N THR A 75 1.38 -7.14 -3.95
CA THR A 75 1.17 -5.82 -3.35
C THR A 75 1.52 -5.83 -1.85
N MET A 76 1.11 -6.85 -1.11
CA MET A 76 1.46 -6.99 0.31
C MET A 76 2.99 -7.14 0.51
N LYS A 77 3.66 -7.95 -0.32
CA LYS A 77 5.13 -8.06 -0.32
C LYS A 77 5.80 -6.72 -0.60
N LEU A 78 5.27 -5.94 -1.53
CA LEU A 78 5.77 -4.59 -1.82
C LEU A 78 5.61 -3.66 -0.62
N LEU A 79 4.44 -3.63 0.02
CA LEU A 79 4.19 -2.81 1.21
C LEU A 79 5.14 -3.21 2.36
N LYS A 80 5.32 -4.52 2.63
CA LYS A 80 6.27 -5.00 3.65
C LYS A 80 7.71 -4.61 3.32
N LYS A 81 8.10 -4.65 2.05
CA LYS A 81 9.42 -4.17 1.60
C LYS A 81 9.59 -2.67 1.84
N ILE A 82 8.59 -1.86 1.47
CA ILE A 82 8.60 -0.41 1.69
C ILE A 82 8.69 -0.08 3.19
N ASN A 83 7.91 -0.77 4.03
CA ASN A 83 7.98 -0.62 5.49
C ASN A 83 9.42 -0.79 6.00
N LYS A 84 10.11 -1.87 5.55
CA LYS A 84 11.48 -2.17 5.98
C LYS A 84 12.52 -1.20 5.39
N ASP A 85 12.47 -0.97 4.06
CA ASP A 85 13.51 -0.22 3.35
C ASP A 85 13.48 1.28 3.70
N PHE A 86 12.31 1.82 4.00
CA PHE A 86 12.12 3.25 4.26
C PHE A 86 11.79 3.56 5.73
N ASN A 87 11.69 2.55 6.59
CA ASN A 87 11.28 2.68 7.99
C ASN A 87 9.95 3.46 8.16
N ILE A 88 8.98 3.18 7.28
CA ILE A 88 7.65 3.80 7.27
C ILE A 88 6.69 2.90 8.03
N THR A 89 5.94 3.43 8.99
CA THR A 89 4.80 2.72 9.57
C THR A 89 3.69 2.61 8.52
N ILE A 90 3.12 1.41 8.34
CA ILE A 90 2.01 1.20 7.41
C ILE A 90 0.80 0.71 8.18
N LEU A 91 -0.30 1.44 8.10
CA LEU A 91 -1.60 1.04 8.62
C LEU A 91 -2.49 0.62 7.46
N CYS A 92 -2.83 -0.68 7.41
CA CYS A 92 -3.68 -1.26 6.37
C CYS A 92 -5.03 -1.68 6.94
N ASN A 93 -6.12 -1.33 6.25
CA ASN A 93 -7.41 -1.98 6.42
C ASN A 93 -7.45 -3.21 5.51
N LEU A 94 -7.72 -4.39 6.06
CA LEU A 94 -7.73 -5.66 5.34
C LEU A 94 -8.93 -6.50 5.77
N HIS A 95 -9.64 -7.10 4.80
CA HIS A 95 -10.68 -8.11 5.05
C HIS A 95 -10.13 -9.55 5.02
N GLN A 96 -8.96 -9.73 4.43
CA GLN A 96 -8.33 -11.04 4.26
C GLN A 96 -7.42 -11.33 5.46
N THR A 97 -7.93 -12.11 6.39
CA THR A 97 -7.24 -12.44 7.66
C THR A 97 -5.91 -13.18 7.46
N ASN A 98 -5.83 -14.03 6.44
CA ASN A 98 -4.59 -14.72 6.06
C ASN A 98 -3.48 -13.73 5.66
N LEU A 99 -3.79 -12.67 4.92
CA LEU A 99 -2.83 -11.63 4.58
C LEU A 99 -2.44 -10.79 5.81
N ALA A 100 -3.40 -10.50 6.69
CA ALA A 100 -3.11 -9.81 7.93
C ALA A 100 -2.14 -10.63 8.80
N MET A 101 -2.34 -11.94 8.93
CA MET A 101 -1.44 -12.85 9.67
C MET A 101 -0.04 -12.90 9.07
N GLU A 102 0.06 -13.02 7.75
CA GLU A 102 1.35 -13.20 7.07
C GLU A 102 2.20 -11.92 7.01
N PHE A 103 1.56 -10.75 6.85
CA PHE A 103 2.27 -9.51 6.52
C PHE A 103 2.32 -8.48 7.63
N SER A 104 1.42 -8.55 8.63
CA SER A 104 1.38 -7.56 9.71
C SER A 104 2.30 -7.95 10.87
N ASP A 105 2.71 -6.97 11.64
CA ASP A 105 3.40 -7.16 12.92
C ASP A 105 2.38 -7.12 14.07
N ARG A 106 1.34 -6.27 13.95
CA ARG A 106 0.26 -6.06 14.91
C ARG A 106 -1.07 -6.00 14.17
N VAL A 107 -2.13 -6.55 14.74
CA VAL A 107 -3.48 -6.56 14.18
C VAL A 107 -4.45 -6.03 15.22
N ILE A 108 -5.31 -5.09 14.77
CA ILE A 108 -6.40 -4.53 15.55
C ILE A 108 -7.70 -5.02 14.93
N GLY A 109 -8.51 -5.74 15.69
CA GLY A 109 -9.84 -6.17 15.27
C GLY A 109 -10.90 -5.17 15.67
N LEU A 110 -11.75 -4.81 14.69
CA LEU A 110 -12.86 -3.88 14.88
C LEU A 110 -14.18 -4.61 14.61
N SER A 111 -15.14 -4.50 15.52
CA SER A 111 -16.52 -4.91 15.33
C SER A 111 -17.45 -3.87 15.94
N ASP A 112 -18.52 -3.52 15.22
CA ASP A 112 -19.53 -2.51 15.64
C ASP A 112 -18.93 -1.20 16.15
N GLY A 113 -17.86 -0.72 15.49
CA GLY A 113 -17.20 0.55 15.86
C GLY A 113 -16.32 0.46 17.11
N SER A 114 -16.11 -0.74 17.67
CA SER A 114 -15.30 -0.96 18.87
C SER A 114 -14.09 -1.85 18.58
N ILE A 115 -13.00 -1.64 19.31
CA ILE A 115 -11.84 -2.54 19.27
C ILE A 115 -12.18 -3.79 20.09
N VAL A 116 -12.20 -4.95 19.43
CA VAL A 116 -12.46 -6.25 20.08
C VAL A 116 -11.20 -7.01 20.42
N PHE A 117 -10.09 -6.71 19.75
CA PHE A 117 -8.74 -7.15 20.13
C PHE A 117 -7.67 -6.23 19.50
N ASP A 118 -6.48 -6.24 20.10
CA ASP A 118 -5.31 -5.51 19.67
C ASP A 118 -4.07 -6.30 20.09
N GLU A 119 -3.47 -7.04 19.16
CA GLU A 119 -2.44 -8.02 19.47
C GLU A 119 -1.39 -8.16 18.34
N GLU A 120 -0.29 -8.86 18.63
CA GLU A 120 0.63 -9.27 17.57
C GLU A 120 -0.04 -10.23 16.58
N ALA A 121 0.30 -10.11 15.29
CA ALA A 121 -0.33 -10.86 14.21
C ALA A 121 -0.30 -12.40 14.42
N LYS A 122 0.72 -12.92 15.08
CA LYS A 122 0.85 -14.36 15.42
C LYS A 122 -0.28 -14.91 16.30
N PHE A 123 -1.02 -14.03 17.02
CA PHE A 123 -2.14 -14.41 17.89
C PHE A 123 -3.49 -14.23 17.23
N LEU A 124 -3.56 -13.73 15.97
CA LEU A 124 -4.81 -13.46 15.27
C LEU A 124 -5.73 -14.69 15.20
N GLU A 125 -5.18 -15.86 14.91
CA GLU A 125 -5.94 -17.10 14.78
C GLU A 125 -6.81 -17.41 16.02
N LYS A 126 -6.29 -17.12 17.22
CA LYS A 126 -6.99 -17.34 18.49
C LYS A 126 -8.14 -16.35 18.72
N ASN A 127 -8.07 -15.16 18.12
CA ASN A 127 -8.98 -14.07 18.37
C ASN A 127 -9.94 -13.79 17.20
N ILE A 128 -9.76 -14.48 16.08
CA ILE A 128 -10.57 -14.25 14.86
C ILE A 128 -12.07 -14.41 15.09
N ASN A 129 -12.49 -15.33 15.96
CA ASN A 129 -13.90 -15.54 16.28
C ASN A 129 -14.55 -14.32 16.94
N LYS A 130 -13.79 -13.44 17.58
CA LYS A 130 -14.30 -12.20 18.18
C LYS A 130 -14.73 -11.15 17.14
N LEU A 131 -14.32 -11.31 15.86
CA LEU A 131 -14.75 -10.44 14.78
C LEU A 131 -16.16 -10.77 14.26
N TYR A 132 -16.61 -11.99 14.52
CA TYR A 132 -17.87 -12.55 13.98
C TYR A 132 -18.90 -12.89 15.07
N SER A 133 -18.61 -12.58 16.31
CA SER A 133 -19.51 -12.70 17.45
C SER A 133 -20.25 -11.39 17.72
#